data_10d384867e94a3f3b98d4d23431cf84e
#
_entry.id   10d384867e94a3f3b98d4d23431cf84e
#
_cell.length_a   1.000
_cell.length_b   1.000
_cell.length_c   1.000
_cell.angle_alpha   90.00
_cell.angle_beta   90.00
_cell.angle_gamma   90.00
#
_symmetry.space_group_name_H-M   'P 1'
#
loop_
_entity.id
_entity.type
_entity.pdbx_description
1 polymer ?
#
loop_
_entity_poly.entity_id
_entity_poly.type
_entity_poly.pdbx_seq_one_letter_code
_entity_poly.pdbx_strand_id
1 'polypeptide(L)'
;LKRLKGGRPYSYLYKFHFPKLRSSMVKICYDSDPINPVRDTVYIHTRDTLCIRDTVTVIAPVKKRPFCMAVKTNLLYDAVLIPDIGVEFCLGKNWSVAGNWMYAWWKSDRKHNYWRIYGGDVELRRWFGRRAVEKPFSGHHVGLYGQIVTYDFELGGKGYLGDKWSYGGGVAYGYSLPVGHRFNVDFTLGIGYLGGSYKEYIPLDGHYVWQTTKKRRWFGPT
;
A
#
# COMPACT_ATOMS: atom_id res chain seq x y z
N LEU A 1 3.27 -32.00 -53.65
CA LEU A 1 3.12 -32.90 -52.50
C LEU A 1 1.68 -33.37 -52.29
N LYS A 2 0.66 -32.51 -52.41
CA LYS A 2 -0.76 -32.91 -52.27
C LYS A 2 -1.23 -33.89 -53.31
N ARG A 3 -0.65 -33.90 -54.55
CA ARG A 3 -1.03 -34.80 -55.66
C ARG A 3 -0.14 -36.02 -55.77
N LEU A 4 0.97 -36.13 -55.08
CA LEU A 4 1.88 -37.27 -55.07
C LEU A 4 1.37 -38.41 -54.21
N LYS A 5 1.31 -39.63 -54.76
CA LYS A 5 0.89 -40.86 -54.05
C LYS A 5 -0.39 -40.72 -53.22
N GLY A 6 -1.42 -40.10 -53.80
CA GLY A 6 -2.71 -39.93 -53.12
C GLY A 6 -2.70 -39.05 -51.86
N GLY A 7 -1.73 -38.10 -51.78
CA GLY A 7 -1.66 -37.16 -50.67
C GLY A 7 -1.01 -37.70 -49.38
N ARG A 8 -0.61 -38.96 -49.31
CA ARG A 8 -0.01 -39.57 -48.11
C ARG A 8 1.21 -38.81 -47.56
N PRO A 9 2.18 -38.34 -48.39
CA PRO A 9 3.31 -37.57 -47.88
C PRO A 9 2.89 -36.23 -47.31
N TYR A 10 1.87 -35.57 -47.89
CA TYR A 10 1.35 -34.34 -47.38
C TYR A 10 0.63 -34.52 -46.03
N SER A 11 -0.18 -35.55 -45.93
CA SER A 11 -0.91 -35.85 -44.68
C SER A 11 0.06 -36.19 -43.54
N TYR A 12 1.13 -36.90 -43.82
CA TYR A 12 2.19 -37.18 -42.86
C TYR A 12 2.88 -35.88 -42.36
N LEU A 13 3.31 -35.01 -43.28
CA LEU A 13 3.94 -33.76 -42.96
C LEU A 13 2.97 -32.81 -42.20
N TYR A 14 1.72 -32.78 -42.60
CA TYR A 14 0.69 -31.97 -41.96
C TYR A 14 0.42 -32.41 -40.52
N LYS A 15 0.37 -33.73 -40.26
CA LYS A 15 0.06 -34.29 -38.95
C LYS A 15 1.24 -34.23 -37.97
N PHE A 16 2.47 -34.48 -38.45
CA PHE A 16 3.62 -34.69 -37.58
C PHE A 16 4.66 -33.55 -37.58
N HIS A 17 4.75 -32.77 -38.64
CA HIS A 17 5.78 -31.74 -38.79
C HIS A 17 5.22 -30.32 -38.81
N PHE A 18 4.10 -30.10 -39.48
CA PHE A 18 3.52 -28.76 -39.56
C PHE A 18 3.03 -28.19 -38.21
N PRO A 19 2.48 -28.97 -37.26
CA PRO A 19 2.17 -28.46 -35.96
C PRO A 19 3.40 -27.93 -35.19
N LYS A 20 4.55 -28.59 -35.35
CA LYS A 20 5.81 -28.17 -34.74
C LYS A 20 6.44 -26.96 -35.42
N LEU A 21 6.18 -26.77 -36.69
CA LEU A 21 6.64 -25.59 -37.44
C LEU A 21 5.70 -24.38 -37.32
N ARG A 22 4.44 -24.60 -36.90
CA ARG A 22 3.47 -23.55 -36.67
C ARG A 22 3.55 -22.95 -35.26
N SER A 23 4.25 -23.55 -34.34
CA SER A 23 4.49 -22.98 -33.01
C SER A 23 5.74 -22.10 -33.05
N SER A 24 5.65 -20.93 -33.63
CA SER A 24 6.61 -19.89 -33.40
C SER A 24 6.26 -19.26 -32.05
N MET A 25 7.05 -19.58 -31.03
CA MET A 25 6.93 -18.90 -29.74
C MET A 25 7.69 -17.58 -29.85
N VAL A 26 6.98 -16.50 -30.12
CA VAL A 26 7.55 -15.15 -30.04
C VAL A 26 7.54 -14.74 -28.58
N LYS A 27 8.69 -14.86 -27.91
CA LYS A 27 8.88 -14.29 -26.57
C LYS A 27 9.28 -12.85 -26.73
N ILE A 28 8.32 -11.93 -26.61
CA ILE A 28 8.59 -10.51 -26.59
C ILE A 28 8.94 -10.14 -25.15
N CYS A 29 10.24 -9.94 -24.89
CA CYS A 29 10.70 -9.33 -23.65
C CYS A 29 10.80 -7.83 -23.90
N TYR A 30 9.98 -7.03 -23.25
CA TYR A 30 10.10 -5.58 -23.27
C TYR A 30 10.42 -5.08 -21.88
N ASP A 31 11.36 -4.16 -21.81
CA ASP A 31 11.64 -3.42 -20.60
C ASP A 31 10.47 -2.46 -20.34
N SER A 32 10.03 -2.40 -19.13
CA SER A 32 8.79 -1.70 -18.73
C SER A 32 8.96 -0.19 -18.58
N ASP A 33 9.92 0.42 -19.23
CA ASP A 33 10.03 1.88 -19.25
C ASP A 33 8.98 2.48 -20.22
N PRO A 34 7.99 3.21 -19.70
CA PRO A 34 6.81 3.60 -20.47
C PRO A 34 7.04 4.77 -21.45
N ILE A 35 8.27 5.25 -21.63
CA ILE A 35 8.52 6.53 -22.32
C ILE A 35 9.38 6.38 -23.57
N ASN A 36 10.05 5.27 -23.78
CA ASN A 36 10.86 5.08 -24.98
C ASN A 36 10.19 4.09 -25.95
N PRO A 37 9.91 4.49 -27.20
CA PRO A 37 9.54 3.52 -28.22
C PRO A 37 10.74 2.61 -28.46
N VAL A 38 10.67 1.39 -27.96
CA VAL A 38 11.69 0.38 -28.26
C VAL A 38 11.54 0.02 -29.73
N ARG A 39 12.52 0.40 -30.53
CA ARG A 39 12.67 -0.12 -31.90
C ARG A 39 13.33 -1.47 -31.78
N ASP A 40 12.54 -2.52 -31.66
CA ASP A 40 13.06 -3.87 -31.72
C ASP A 40 13.08 -4.33 -33.17
N THR A 41 14.26 -4.72 -33.63
CA THR A 41 14.44 -5.31 -34.97
C THR A 41 14.37 -6.82 -34.81
N VAL A 42 13.23 -7.40 -35.16
CA VAL A 42 13.08 -8.85 -35.17
C VAL A 42 13.71 -9.40 -36.44
N TYR A 43 14.82 -10.13 -36.31
CA TYR A 43 15.43 -10.85 -37.43
C TYR A 43 14.75 -12.23 -37.57
N ILE A 44 13.93 -12.39 -38.59
CA ILE A 44 13.37 -13.71 -38.96
C ILE A 44 14.32 -14.34 -39.96
N HIS A 45 15.13 -15.30 -39.50
CA HIS A 45 15.91 -16.13 -40.38
C HIS A 45 15.01 -17.20 -40.98
N THR A 46 14.43 -16.96 -42.14
CA THR A 46 13.93 -18.01 -43.00
C THR A 46 15.06 -18.43 -43.95
N ARG A 47 15.22 -19.75 -44.16
CA ARG A 47 16.24 -20.29 -45.05
C ARG A 47 16.04 -19.95 -46.54
N ASP A 48 15.03 -19.20 -46.89
CA ASP A 48 14.78 -18.70 -48.22
C ASP A 48 14.95 -17.19 -48.24
N THR A 49 15.71 -16.71 -49.21
CA THR A 49 16.36 -15.44 -49.42
C THR A 49 15.40 -14.22 -49.61
N LEU A 50 14.42 -14.03 -48.76
CA LEU A 50 13.60 -12.83 -48.71
C LEU A 50 13.78 -12.16 -47.36
N CYS A 51 14.75 -11.24 -47.29
CA CYS A 51 14.84 -10.28 -46.18
C CYS A 51 13.73 -9.25 -46.30
N ILE A 52 12.58 -9.47 -45.69
CA ILE A 52 11.59 -8.42 -45.51
C ILE A 52 11.98 -7.66 -44.25
N ARG A 53 12.55 -6.46 -44.41
CA ARG A 53 12.72 -5.52 -43.31
C ARG A 53 11.37 -4.83 -43.06
N ASP A 54 10.48 -5.47 -42.34
CA ASP A 54 9.30 -4.81 -41.81
C ASP A 54 9.60 -4.32 -40.39
N THR A 55 9.70 -3.01 -40.28
CA THR A 55 9.79 -2.36 -38.95
C THR A 55 8.37 -2.26 -38.41
N VAL A 56 7.94 -3.27 -37.69
CA VAL A 56 6.65 -3.22 -37.00
C VAL A 56 6.84 -2.37 -35.75
N THR A 57 6.37 -1.14 -35.81
CA THR A 57 6.29 -0.29 -34.62
C THR A 57 5.12 -0.78 -33.77
N VAL A 58 5.38 -1.69 -32.83
CA VAL A 58 4.38 -2.09 -31.86
C VAL A 58 4.29 -0.97 -30.79
N ILE A 59 3.30 -0.12 -30.93
CA ILE A 59 2.92 0.79 -29.84
C ILE A 59 2.28 -0.07 -28.76
N ALA A 60 3.09 -0.49 -27.77
CA ALA A 60 2.54 -1.17 -26.61
C ALA A 60 1.49 -0.25 -25.96
N PRO A 61 0.25 -0.72 -25.76
CA PRO A 61 -0.75 0.10 -25.10
C PRO A 61 -0.24 0.44 -23.70
N VAL A 62 -0.14 1.74 -23.40
CA VAL A 62 0.16 2.21 -22.04
C VAL A 62 -0.90 1.62 -21.13
N LYS A 63 -0.53 0.58 -20.39
CA LYS A 63 -1.42 -0.07 -19.44
C LYS A 63 -1.74 0.94 -18.36
N LYS A 64 -2.83 1.68 -18.51
CA LYS A 64 -3.33 2.57 -17.46
C LYS A 64 -3.48 1.70 -16.21
N ARG A 65 -2.72 1.99 -15.17
CA ARG A 65 -2.89 1.28 -13.91
C ARG A 65 -4.31 1.56 -13.42
N PRO A 66 -5.09 0.54 -13.10
CA PRO A 66 -6.43 0.77 -12.60
C PRO A 66 -6.33 1.59 -11.31
N PHE A 67 -7.28 2.49 -11.10
CA PHE A 67 -7.44 3.17 -9.82
C PHE A 67 -7.51 2.12 -8.72
N CYS A 68 -6.65 2.25 -7.71
CA CYS A 68 -6.66 1.33 -6.59
C CYS A 68 -6.83 2.10 -5.27
N MET A 69 -7.70 1.55 -4.44
CA MET A 69 -8.03 2.07 -3.11
C MET A 69 -8.13 0.90 -2.14
N ALA A 70 -7.68 1.11 -0.92
CA ALA A 70 -7.87 0.19 0.19
C ALA A 70 -8.49 0.92 1.38
N VAL A 71 -9.38 0.23 2.10
CA VAL A 71 -9.89 0.66 3.41
C VAL A 71 -9.16 -0.16 4.47
N LYS A 72 -8.77 0.47 5.56
CA LYS A 72 -7.93 -0.09 6.62
C LYS A 72 -8.55 0.15 7.99
N THR A 73 -8.22 -0.69 8.94
CA THR A 73 -8.39 -0.48 10.38
C THR A 73 -7.14 -0.96 11.10
N ASN A 74 -6.87 -0.42 12.27
CA ASN A 74 -5.72 -0.81 13.08
C ASN A 74 -6.17 -1.72 14.23
N LEU A 75 -5.87 -3.01 14.11
CA LEU A 75 -6.29 -4.00 15.09
C LEU A 75 -5.74 -3.75 16.51
N LEU A 76 -4.58 -3.09 16.65
CA LEU A 76 -4.05 -2.73 17.97
C LEU A 76 -4.88 -1.61 18.62
N TYR A 77 -5.31 -0.62 17.85
CA TYR A 77 -6.19 0.43 18.33
C TYR A 77 -7.58 -0.11 18.66
N ASP A 78 -8.13 -0.98 17.82
CA ASP A 78 -9.40 -1.65 18.06
C ASP A 78 -9.36 -2.48 19.36
N ALA A 79 -8.25 -3.18 19.63
CA ALA A 79 -8.06 -3.97 20.83
C ALA A 79 -8.04 -3.12 22.12
N VAL A 80 -7.62 -1.86 22.05
CA VAL A 80 -7.66 -0.91 23.17
C VAL A 80 -8.87 0.01 23.11
N LEU A 81 -9.90 -0.38 22.37
CA LEU A 81 -11.18 0.33 22.24
C LEU A 81 -11.04 1.73 21.63
N ILE A 82 -10.14 1.90 20.68
CA ILE A 82 -9.96 3.10 19.87
C ILE A 82 -10.26 2.75 18.42
N PRO A 83 -11.54 2.75 18.01
CA PRO A 83 -11.89 2.50 16.62
C PRO A 83 -11.19 3.49 15.69
N ASP A 84 -10.62 2.98 14.61
CA ASP A 84 -10.03 3.78 13.58
C ASP A 84 -10.48 3.33 12.19
N ILE A 85 -10.45 4.24 11.26
CA ILE A 85 -10.70 3.98 9.85
C ILE A 85 -9.68 4.70 9.00
N GLY A 86 -9.08 3.98 8.07
CA GLY A 86 -8.12 4.51 7.13
C GLY A 86 -8.50 4.22 5.69
N VAL A 87 -8.03 5.08 4.82
CA VAL A 87 -8.09 4.91 3.37
C VAL A 87 -6.73 5.11 2.76
N GLU A 88 -6.39 4.26 1.81
CA GLU A 88 -5.13 4.35 1.07
C GLU A 88 -5.39 4.35 -0.43
N PHE A 89 -4.74 5.27 -1.13
CA PHE A 89 -4.83 5.44 -2.57
C PHE A 89 -3.48 5.22 -3.24
N CYS A 90 -3.48 4.49 -4.36
CA CYS A 90 -2.29 4.38 -5.19
C CYS A 90 -2.05 5.68 -5.98
N LEU A 91 -0.86 6.23 -5.87
CA LEU A 91 -0.40 7.39 -6.66
C LEU A 91 0.35 6.97 -7.94
N GLY A 92 0.55 5.68 -8.14
CA GLY A 92 1.32 5.12 -9.25
C GLY A 92 2.81 4.89 -8.91
N LYS A 93 3.53 4.19 -9.79
CA LYS A 93 4.98 3.88 -9.62
C LYS A 93 5.37 3.40 -8.22
N ASN A 94 4.54 2.56 -7.61
CA ASN A 94 4.75 2.02 -6.26
C ASN A 94 4.69 3.05 -5.12
N TRP A 95 3.99 4.16 -5.33
CA TRP A 95 3.67 5.13 -4.29
C TRP A 95 2.21 5.04 -3.91
N SER A 96 1.92 5.27 -2.64
CA SER A 96 0.56 5.44 -2.12
C SER A 96 0.51 6.52 -1.06
N VAL A 97 -0.66 7.07 -0.86
CA VAL A 97 -0.96 7.96 0.26
C VAL A 97 -2.06 7.30 1.08
N ALA A 98 -1.85 7.23 2.38
CA ALA A 98 -2.83 6.74 3.35
C ALA A 98 -3.25 7.88 4.27
N GLY A 99 -4.51 7.89 4.66
CA GLY A 99 -5.02 8.76 5.70
C GLY A 99 -5.85 7.93 6.67
N ASN A 100 -5.61 8.08 7.96
CA ASN A 100 -6.30 7.36 9.01
C ASN A 100 -6.95 8.37 9.96
N TRP A 101 -8.09 8.00 10.51
CA TRP A 101 -8.78 8.78 11.52
C TRP A 101 -9.24 7.87 12.64
N MET A 102 -8.84 8.20 13.88
CA MET A 102 -9.24 7.50 15.09
C MET A 102 -10.19 8.35 15.92
N TYR A 103 -11.17 7.69 16.53
CA TYR A 103 -12.13 8.35 17.39
C TYR A 103 -12.62 7.41 18.49
N ALA A 104 -12.31 7.70 19.73
CA ALA A 104 -12.88 7.04 20.91
C ALA A 104 -13.41 8.07 21.87
N TRP A 105 -14.63 7.86 22.38
CA TRP A 105 -15.27 8.79 23.31
C TRP A 105 -16.04 8.03 24.38
N TRP A 106 -15.29 7.26 25.14
CA TRP A 106 -15.86 6.45 26.22
C TRP A 106 -15.78 7.23 27.53
N LYS A 107 -16.90 7.30 28.27
CA LYS A 107 -16.96 7.98 29.55
C LYS A 107 -17.82 7.22 30.55
N SER A 108 -17.42 7.27 31.82
CA SER A 108 -18.22 6.83 32.95
C SER A 108 -18.11 7.86 34.06
N ASP A 109 -19.03 8.81 34.09
CA ASP A 109 -19.00 9.91 35.05
C ASP A 109 -19.07 9.42 36.50
N ARG A 110 -19.82 8.31 36.77
CA ARG A 110 -19.91 7.68 38.10
C ARG A 110 -18.59 7.13 38.63
N LYS A 111 -17.72 6.66 37.74
CA LYS A 111 -16.43 6.04 38.09
C LYS A 111 -15.24 6.94 37.79
N HIS A 112 -15.47 8.16 37.34
CA HIS A 112 -14.44 9.09 36.86
C HIS A 112 -13.46 8.41 35.92
N ASN A 113 -14.01 7.67 34.94
CA ASN A 113 -13.21 7.02 33.90
C ASN A 113 -13.51 7.69 32.56
N TYR A 114 -12.49 8.29 32.00
CA TYR A 114 -12.54 8.92 30.68
C TYR A 114 -11.48 8.27 29.79
N TRP A 115 -11.93 7.74 28.66
CA TRP A 115 -11.08 7.16 27.63
C TRP A 115 -11.46 7.80 26.33
N ARG A 116 -10.88 8.96 26.09
CA ARG A 116 -11.21 9.81 24.97
C ARG A 116 -9.95 10.11 24.19
N ILE A 117 -10.00 9.84 22.90
CA ILE A 117 -8.94 10.18 21.95
C ILE A 117 -9.56 10.41 20.60
N TYR A 118 -9.11 11.42 19.92
CA TYR A 118 -9.42 11.60 18.51
C TYR A 118 -8.24 12.26 17.81
N GLY A 119 -8.07 11.90 16.56
CA GLY A 119 -6.95 12.37 15.76
C GLY A 119 -6.85 11.62 14.48
N GLY A 120 -5.83 11.93 13.74
CA GLY A 120 -5.56 11.25 12.50
C GLY A 120 -4.13 11.45 12.04
N ASP A 121 -3.78 10.70 11.05
CA ASP A 121 -2.49 10.77 10.39
C ASP A 121 -2.64 10.70 8.87
N VAL A 122 -1.63 11.22 8.21
CA VAL A 122 -1.42 11.07 6.78
C VAL A 122 -0.05 10.49 6.57
N GLU A 123 0.05 9.47 5.76
CA GLU A 123 1.29 8.76 5.47
C GLU A 123 1.51 8.64 3.96
N LEU A 124 2.69 9.03 3.52
CA LEU A 124 3.16 8.79 2.16
C LEU A 124 4.05 7.54 2.16
N ARG A 125 3.65 6.51 1.41
CA ARG A 125 4.32 5.21 1.37
C ARG A 125 4.99 4.95 0.04
N ARG A 126 6.18 4.37 0.11
CA ARG A 126 6.90 3.81 -1.03
C ARG A 126 6.96 2.30 -0.89
N TRP A 127 6.39 1.60 -1.85
CA TRP A 127 6.35 0.15 -1.91
C TRP A 127 7.52 -0.40 -2.72
N PHE A 128 8.09 -1.53 -2.29
CA PHE A 128 9.21 -2.17 -2.97
C PHE A 128 9.20 -3.69 -2.81
N GLY A 129 10.07 -4.37 -3.60
CA GLY A 129 10.11 -5.82 -3.67
C GLY A 129 9.18 -6.41 -4.73
N ARG A 130 9.33 -7.70 -4.99
CA ARG A 130 8.59 -8.41 -6.06
C ARG A 130 7.09 -8.31 -5.91
N ARG A 131 6.58 -8.48 -4.69
CA ARG A 131 5.13 -8.44 -4.39
C ARG A 131 4.49 -7.08 -4.68
N ALA A 132 5.22 -6.00 -4.48
CA ALA A 132 4.73 -4.64 -4.78
C ALA A 132 4.50 -4.41 -6.28
N VAL A 133 5.21 -5.14 -7.13
CA VAL A 133 5.01 -5.09 -8.59
C VAL A 133 3.82 -5.95 -9.01
N GLU A 134 3.64 -7.10 -8.36
CA GLU A 134 2.61 -8.08 -8.70
C GLU A 134 1.22 -7.63 -8.20
N LYS A 135 1.14 -7.13 -6.97
CA LYS A 135 -0.13 -6.75 -6.32
C LYS A 135 0.01 -5.39 -5.61
N PRO A 136 -0.91 -4.44 -5.85
CA PRO A 136 -0.95 -3.18 -5.10
C PRO A 136 -1.06 -3.42 -3.59
N PHE A 137 -0.50 -2.52 -2.79
CA PHE A 137 -0.50 -2.56 -1.32
C PHE A 137 0.03 -3.87 -0.73
N SER A 138 1.02 -4.49 -1.37
CA SER A 138 1.61 -5.75 -0.91
C SER A 138 3.13 -5.68 -0.91
N GLY A 139 3.76 -6.38 0.05
CA GLY A 139 5.19 -6.43 0.20
C GLY A 139 5.74 -5.39 1.17
N HIS A 140 6.99 -5.04 1.01
CA HIS A 140 7.67 -4.09 1.88
C HIS A 140 7.30 -2.66 1.53
N HIS A 141 7.20 -1.80 2.56
CA HIS A 141 7.03 -0.37 2.36
C HIS A 141 7.79 0.43 3.40
N VAL A 142 8.16 1.63 3.01
CA VAL A 142 8.66 2.70 3.89
C VAL A 142 7.70 3.86 3.78
N GLY A 143 7.32 4.43 4.90
CA GLY A 143 6.40 5.55 4.98
C GLY A 143 7.01 6.76 5.68
N LEU A 144 6.59 7.93 5.25
CA LEU A 144 6.76 9.19 5.97
C LEU A 144 5.38 9.63 6.40
N TYR A 145 5.20 9.82 7.72
CA TYR A 145 3.89 10.18 8.26
C TYR A 145 3.93 11.47 9.07
N GLY A 146 2.78 12.14 9.09
CA GLY A 146 2.47 13.24 9.99
C GLY A 146 1.15 12.97 10.69
N GLN A 147 1.07 13.26 11.99
CA GLN A 147 -0.10 12.97 12.81
C GLN A 147 -0.48 14.14 13.69
N ILE A 148 -1.78 14.20 13.97
CA ILE A 148 -2.35 15.12 14.97
C ILE A 148 -3.25 14.31 15.90
N VAL A 149 -3.15 14.55 17.20
CA VAL A 149 -3.96 13.84 18.18
C VAL A 149 -4.27 14.73 19.39
N THR A 150 -5.46 14.56 19.92
CA THR A 150 -5.83 15.08 21.24
C THR A 150 -6.49 13.97 22.05
N TYR A 151 -6.37 14.04 23.36
CA TYR A 151 -6.82 12.98 24.23
C TYR A 151 -7.22 13.49 25.60
N ASP A 152 -8.03 12.71 26.28
CA ASP A 152 -8.42 12.88 27.67
C ASP A 152 -8.52 11.49 28.33
N PHE A 153 -7.51 11.17 29.11
CA PHE A 153 -7.41 9.89 29.79
C PHE A 153 -7.49 10.06 31.29
N GLU A 154 -8.49 9.44 31.92
CA GLU A 154 -8.64 9.37 33.36
C GLU A 154 -9.12 7.97 33.76
N LEU A 155 -8.47 7.37 34.71
CA LEU A 155 -8.81 6.07 35.26
C LEU A 155 -8.92 6.17 36.78
N GLY A 156 -10.06 6.74 37.28
CA GLY A 156 -10.44 6.74 38.68
C GLY A 156 -9.56 7.59 39.60
N GLY A 157 -8.80 8.57 39.08
CA GLY A 157 -7.92 9.35 39.94
C GLY A 157 -7.32 10.55 39.22
N LYS A 158 -6.14 10.40 38.70
CA LYS A 158 -5.46 11.49 37.98
C LYS A 158 -5.78 11.43 36.49
N GLY A 159 -6.21 12.54 35.95
CA GLY A 159 -6.51 12.69 34.53
C GLY A 159 -5.42 13.44 33.75
N TYR A 160 -5.32 13.11 32.47
CA TYR A 160 -4.38 13.70 31.52
C TYR A 160 -5.14 14.20 30.29
N LEU A 161 -5.28 15.51 30.18
CA LEU A 161 -5.98 16.16 29.09
C LEU A 161 -4.98 16.83 28.13
N GLY A 162 -5.05 16.50 26.85
CA GLY A 162 -4.36 17.27 25.82
C GLY A 162 -4.89 18.70 25.78
N ASP A 163 -4.06 19.67 26.19
CA ASP A 163 -4.45 21.09 26.26
C ASP A 163 -4.77 21.67 24.89
N LYS A 164 -4.01 21.20 23.89
CA LYS A 164 -4.16 21.53 22.48
C LYS A 164 -3.88 20.27 21.65
N TRP A 165 -3.99 20.40 20.36
CA TRP A 165 -3.55 19.36 19.45
C TRP A 165 -2.07 19.05 19.68
N SER A 166 -1.78 17.79 19.93
CA SER A 166 -0.44 17.24 19.83
C SER A 166 -0.17 16.90 18.38
N TYR A 167 1.01 17.18 17.91
CA TYR A 167 1.43 16.92 16.55
C TYR A 167 2.71 16.10 16.53
N GLY A 168 2.83 15.28 15.56
CA GLY A 168 3.97 14.42 15.41
C GLY A 168 4.25 14.05 13.97
N GLY A 169 5.37 13.39 13.78
CA GLY A 169 5.74 12.88 12.48
C GLY A 169 6.98 12.02 12.59
N GLY A 170 7.15 11.16 11.63
CA GLY A 170 8.25 10.21 11.65
C GLY A 170 8.30 9.38 10.39
N VAL A 171 9.10 8.33 10.48
CA VAL A 171 9.26 7.34 9.43
C VAL A 171 8.75 6.00 9.91
N ALA A 172 8.17 5.24 9.02
CA ALA A 172 7.66 3.91 9.30
C ALA A 172 8.20 2.91 8.29
N TYR A 173 8.38 1.70 8.72
CA TYR A 173 8.68 0.56 7.88
C TYR A 173 7.67 -0.53 8.14
N GLY A 174 7.22 -1.17 7.09
CA GLY A 174 6.26 -2.24 7.24
C GLY A 174 6.33 -3.28 6.14
N TYR A 175 5.56 -4.33 6.38
CA TYR A 175 5.37 -5.42 5.46
C TYR A 175 3.90 -5.81 5.39
N SER A 176 3.33 -5.71 4.21
CA SER A 176 1.95 -6.08 3.95
C SER A 176 1.86 -7.47 3.34
N LEU A 177 1.22 -8.38 4.07
CA LEU A 177 1.01 -9.76 3.68
C LEU A 177 -0.38 -9.92 3.07
N PRO A 178 -0.51 -10.33 1.80
CA PRO A 178 -1.80 -10.66 1.21
C PRO A 178 -2.31 -11.99 1.81
N VAL A 179 -3.43 -11.96 2.49
CA VAL A 179 -4.07 -13.15 3.09
C VAL A 179 -5.14 -13.73 2.16
N GLY A 180 -5.59 -12.97 1.16
CA GLY A 180 -6.58 -13.40 0.19
C GLY A 180 -6.63 -12.52 -1.04
N HIS A 181 -7.70 -12.66 -1.82
CA HIS A 181 -7.86 -11.86 -3.03
C HIS A 181 -8.03 -10.36 -2.75
N ARG A 182 -8.69 -10.01 -1.63
CA ARG A 182 -9.07 -8.63 -1.28
C ARG A 182 -8.55 -8.16 0.07
N PHE A 183 -7.93 -9.05 0.86
CA PHE A 183 -7.47 -8.77 2.21
C PHE A 183 -5.95 -8.81 2.30
N ASN A 184 -5.40 -7.84 3.00
CA ASN A 184 -4.00 -7.80 3.37
C ASN A 184 -3.90 -7.55 4.88
N VAL A 185 -2.88 -8.14 5.52
CA VAL A 185 -2.48 -7.81 6.90
C VAL A 185 -1.20 -7.02 6.82
N ASP A 186 -1.22 -5.82 7.38
CA ASP A 186 -0.10 -4.87 7.33
C ASP A 186 0.56 -4.79 8.71
N PHE A 187 1.84 -5.10 8.77
CA PHE A 187 2.67 -4.98 9.97
C PHE A 187 3.57 -3.78 9.78
N THR A 188 3.31 -2.71 10.52
CA THR A 188 4.06 -1.45 10.41
C THR A 188 4.62 -1.04 11.76
N LEU A 189 5.88 -0.66 11.78
CA LEU A 189 6.56 -0.09 12.94
C LEU A 189 7.13 1.27 12.55
N GLY A 190 6.77 2.29 13.32
CA GLY A 190 7.23 3.65 13.12
C GLY A 190 8.17 4.12 14.22
N ILE A 191 9.00 5.09 13.88
CA ILE A 191 9.76 5.88 14.83
C ILE A 191 9.59 7.35 14.48
N GLY A 192 9.31 8.16 15.48
CA GLY A 192 9.01 9.56 15.23
C GLY A 192 9.02 10.42 16.47
N TYR A 193 8.70 11.68 16.25
CA TYR A 193 8.57 12.70 17.28
C TYR A 193 7.10 13.00 17.52
N LEU A 194 6.72 13.14 18.79
CA LEU A 194 5.42 13.59 19.22
C LEU A 194 5.57 14.75 20.20
N GLY A 195 5.10 15.92 19.81
CA GLY A 195 5.11 17.14 20.60
C GLY A 195 3.71 17.62 20.94
N GLY A 196 3.56 18.24 22.10
CA GLY A 196 2.28 18.82 22.53
C GLY A 196 2.31 19.26 23.98
N SER A 197 1.22 19.86 24.42
CA SER A 197 1.01 20.26 25.82
C SER A 197 -0.15 19.46 26.40
N TYR A 198 -0.03 19.06 27.63
CA TYR A 198 -1.10 18.39 28.36
C TYR A 198 -1.25 18.95 29.75
N LYS A 199 -2.46 18.86 30.29
CA LYS A 199 -2.81 19.27 31.64
C LYS A 199 -3.05 18.02 32.48
N GLU A 200 -2.52 18.04 33.70
CA GLU A 200 -2.85 17.06 34.71
C GLU A 200 -3.96 17.64 35.58
N TYR A 201 -4.98 16.83 35.86
CA TYR A 201 -6.09 17.22 36.70
C TYR A 201 -6.47 16.10 37.67
N ILE A 202 -7.14 16.48 38.77
CA ILE A 202 -7.71 15.55 39.74
C ILE A 202 -9.19 15.87 39.87
N PRO A 203 -10.09 14.88 39.77
CA PRO A 203 -11.51 15.09 40.04
C PRO A 203 -11.73 15.26 41.55
N LEU A 204 -12.32 16.37 41.94
CA LEU A 204 -12.74 16.69 43.31
C LEU A 204 -14.20 17.14 43.30
N ASP A 205 -15.07 16.45 44.03
CA ASP A 205 -16.49 16.78 44.19
C ASP A 205 -17.23 17.16 42.91
N GLY A 206 -16.97 16.40 41.81
CA GLY A 206 -17.57 16.67 40.52
C GLY A 206 -16.95 17.82 39.71
N HIS A 207 -15.88 18.41 40.19
CA HIS A 207 -15.13 19.46 39.53
C HIS A 207 -13.73 19.01 39.18
N TYR A 208 -13.20 19.53 38.08
CA TYR A 208 -11.82 19.23 37.63
C TYR A 208 -10.87 20.27 38.16
N VAL A 209 -9.97 19.86 39.04
CA VAL A 209 -8.95 20.77 39.59
C VAL A 209 -7.67 20.61 38.80
N TRP A 210 -7.32 21.62 38.01
CA TRP A 210 -6.09 21.69 37.24
C TRP A 210 -4.87 21.75 38.15
N GLN A 211 -3.95 20.81 37.99
CA GLN A 211 -2.75 20.73 38.80
C GLN A 211 -1.58 21.46 38.11
N THR A 212 -1.30 21.08 36.88
CA THR A 212 -0.15 21.64 36.15
C THR A 212 -0.29 21.43 34.66
N THR A 213 0.36 22.30 33.90
CA THR A 213 0.49 22.15 32.45
C THR A 213 1.92 21.74 32.13
N LYS A 214 2.09 20.63 31.43
CA LYS A 214 3.39 20.10 31.02
C LYS A 214 3.51 20.05 29.51
N LYS A 215 4.72 20.22 29.02
CA LYS A 215 5.05 20.01 27.61
C LYS A 215 5.57 18.60 27.42
N ARG A 216 5.01 17.87 26.45
CA ARG A 216 5.53 16.58 26.01
C ARG A 216 6.46 16.80 24.82
N ARG A 217 7.61 16.19 24.91
CA ARG A 217 8.55 16.01 23.80
C ARG A 217 9.00 14.56 23.87
N TRP A 218 8.41 13.72 23.05
CA TRP A 218 8.73 12.31 23.04
C TRP A 218 9.26 11.93 21.66
N PHE A 219 10.34 11.17 21.67
CA PHE A 219 10.90 10.58 20.48
C PHE A 219 11.05 9.08 20.73
N GLY A 220 10.45 8.26 19.87
CA GLY A 220 10.45 6.83 20.04
C GLY A 220 9.49 6.12 19.09
N PRO A 221 9.15 4.87 19.38
CA PRO A 221 8.19 4.12 18.57
C PRO A 221 6.81 4.79 18.61
N THR A 222 6.17 4.81 17.46
CA THR A 222 4.84 5.41 17.23
C THR A 222 3.93 4.45 16.52
#